data_91d9eff0815c06e86661d8c36a99c276
#
_entry.id   91d9eff0815c06e86661d8c36a99c276
#
_cell.length_a   1.000
_cell.length_b   1.000
_cell.length_c   1.000
_cell.angle_alpha   90.00
_cell.angle_beta   90.00
_cell.angle_gamma   90.00
#
_symmetry.space_group_name_H-M   'P 1'
#
loop_
_entity.id
_entity.type
_entity.pdbx_description
1 polymer ?
#
loop_
_entity_poly.entity_id
_entity_poly.type
_entity_poly.pdbx_seq_one_letter_code
_entity_poly.pdbx_strand_id
1 'polypeptide(L)'
;MSGIALVRKPGPRIAEGIVTHIERAPVDHERARHQHDAYVAALAAAGWRPVYAEDADHLPDAPFVEDAVVVSGRLAVLTRPGAPERRPEVESVERAVRELGLKAVRIARPGTLDGGDVLQVGPTVYVGRSARTDDEGVSQLAALLPERRVVPVGLRGVLHLKSAVTALPDGTLIGDPGRVELPGLLEPPEEPGAHVVPLGGDRVLLAASAPRTAAMLERRGLVVTRVDISEFERLEGCVTCLSVLIPDQSPA
;
A
#
# COMPACT_ATOMS: atom_id res chain seq x y z
N MET A 1 11.18 -4.04 -14.71
CA MET A 1 9.74 -3.78 -14.82
C MET A 1 9.57 -2.28 -14.90
N SER A 2 8.70 -1.79 -15.75
CA SER A 2 8.28 -0.40 -15.85
C SER A 2 6.77 -0.37 -15.74
N GLY A 3 6.21 0.80 -15.47
CA GLY A 3 4.78 0.95 -15.32
C GLY A 3 4.43 2.31 -14.74
N ILE A 4 3.26 2.40 -14.17
CA ILE A 4 2.73 3.61 -13.55
C ILE A 4 2.80 3.47 -12.04
N ALA A 5 3.24 4.53 -11.36
CA ALA A 5 3.06 4.72 -9.93
C ALA A 5 1.96 5.77 -9.72
N LEU A 6 0.76 5.33 -9.39
CA LEU A 6 -0.32 6.24 -8.99
C LEU A 6 -0.04 6.72 -7.57
N VAL A 7 0.03 8.04 -7.38
CA VAL A 7 0.36 8.72 -6.12
C VAL A 7 -0.57 9.90 -5.87
N ARG A 8 -0.59 10.43 -4.66
CA ARG A 8 -1.27 11.70 -4.33
C ARG A 8 -0.44 12.50 -3.34
N LYS A 9 -0.33 13.80 -3.57
CA LYS A 9 0.38 14.71 -2.68
C LYS A 9 -0.29 14.82 -1.33
N PRO A 10 0.48 14.96 -0.24
CA PRO A 10 -0.08 15.29 1.06
C PRO A 10 -0.66 16.72 1.05
N GLY A 11 -1.91 16.85 1.46
CA GLY A 11 -2.59 18.12 1.62
C GLY A 11 -2.25 18.80 2.97
N PRO A 12 -2.63 20.08 3.15
CA PRO A 12 -2.30 20.86 4.35
C PRO A 12 -2.92 20.31 5.65
N ARG A 13 -3.93 19.46 5.53
CA ARG A 13 -4.61 18.84 6.69
C ARG A 13 -4.03 17.49 7.09
N ILE A 14 -2.90 17.06 6.53
CA ILE A 14 -2.31 15.75 6.80
C ILE A 14 -2.13 15.46 8.30
N ALA A 15 -1.84 16.48 9.11
CA ALA A 15 -1.69 16.33 10.56
C ALA A 15 -2.99 15.88 11.29
N GLU A 16 -4.15 15.98 10.62
CA GLU A 16 -5.44 15.55 11.13
C GLU A 16 -5.76 14.07 10.77
N GLY A 17 -4.87 13.39 10.05
CA GLY A 17 -5.02 11.99 9.64
C GLY A 17 -5.43 11.06 10.79
N ILE A 18 -6.10 9.96 10.46
CA ILE A 18 -6.62 9.01 11.45
C ILE A 18 -5.45 8.21 12.03
N VAL A 19 -5.37 8.15 13.36
CA VAL A 19 -4.39 7.34 14.11
C VAL A 19 -5.16 6.47 15.11
N THR A 20 -4.92 5.15 15.09
CA THR A 20 -5.68 4.17 15.86
C THR A 20 -4.84 3.22 16.72
N HIS A 21 -3.63 2.87 16.28
CA HIS A 21 -2.80 1.85 16.93
C HIS A 21 -1.51 2.40 17.54
N ILE A 22 -1.14 3.66 17.25
CA ILE A 22 0.01 4.33 17.81
C ILE A 22 -0.40 5.58 18.57
N GLU A 23 0.50 6.14 19.37
CA GLU A 23 0.29 7.43 19.99
C GLU A 23 0.40 8.56 18.97
N ARG A 24 -0.54 9.52 19.00
CA ARG A 24 -0.55 10.66 18.07
C ARG A 24 0.65 11.57 18.34
N ALA A 25 1.42 11.84 17.30
CA ALA A 25 2.53 12.76 17.30
C ALA A 25 2.27 13.95 16.34
N PRO A 26 2.89 15.12 16.57
CA PRO A 26 2.83 16.23 15.63
C PRO A 26 3.40 15.84 14.26
N VAL A 27 2.73 16.28 13.18
CA VAL A 27 3.14 16.08 11.79
C VAL A 27 3.43 17.43 11.14
N ASP A 28 4.58 17.54 10.49
CA ASP A 28 4.98 18.71 9.73
C ASP A 28 4.60 18.51 8.26
N HIS A 29 3.64 19.31 7.77
CA HIS A 29 3.15 19.23 6.40
C HIS A 29 4.24 19.52 5.35
N GLU A 30 5.08 20.54 5.55
CA GLU A 30 6.13 20.86 4.58
C GLU A 30 7.18 19.75 4.49
N ARG A 31 7.53 19.17 5.64
CA ARG A 31 8.41 18.02 5.67
C ARG A 31 7.77 16.78 5.03
N ALA A 32 6.49 16.53 5.27
CA ALA A 32 5.75 15.45 4.63
C ALA A 32 5.75 15.62 3.09
N ARG A 33 5.59 16.84 2.58
CA ARG A 33 5.68 17.13 1.15
C ARG A 33 7.06 16.80 0.59
N HIS A 34 8.13 17.25 1.23
CA HIS A 34 9.49 16.94 0.80
C HIS A 34 9.78 15.44 0.83
N GLN A 35 9.31 14.73 1.85
CA GLN A 35 9.44 13.27 1.94
C GLN A 35 8.67 12.56 0.82
N HIS A 36 7.46 13.02 0.52
CA HIS A 36 6.67 12.49 -0.59
C HIS A 36 7.34 12.73 -1.94
N ASP A 37 7.89 13.92 -2.17
CA ASP A 37 8.62 14.24 -3.41
C ASP A 37 9.86 13.34 -3.57
N ALA A 38 10.61 13.09 -2.49
CA ALA A 38 11.75 12.17 -2.48
C ALA A 38 11.32 10.71 -2.74
N TYR A 39 10.19 10.27 -2.15
CA TYR A 39 9.59 8.97 -2.41
C TYR A 39 9.23 8.80 -3.89
N VAL A 40 8.54 9.77 -4.47
CA VAL A 40 8.15 9.76 -5.89
C VAL A 40 9.38 9.78 -6.81
N ALA A 41 10.41 10.55 -6.46
CA ALA A 41 11.67 10.57 -7.20
C ALA A 41 12.37 9.19 -7.16
N ALA A 42 12.32 8.48 -6.03
CA ALA A 42 12.85 7.12 -5.92
C ALA A 42 12.10 6.12 -6.81
N LEU A 43 10.77 6.21 -6.90
CA LEU A 43 9.97 5.41 -7.83
C LEU A 43 10.32 5.72 -9.28
N ALA A 44 10.46 7.01 -9.63
CA ALA A 44 10.82 7.44 -10.99
C ALA A 44 12.22 6.94 -11.38
N ALA A 45 13.21 7.04 -10.49
CA ALA A 45 14.55 6.51 -10.70
C ALA A 45 14.56 4.98 -10.88
N ALA A 46 13.58 4.28 -10.30
CA ALA A 46 13.40 2.85 -10.50
C ALA A 46 12.65 2.48 -11.80
N GLY A 47 12.24 3.48 -12.61
CA GLY A 47 11.58 3.28 -13.90
C GLY A 47 10.04 3.28 -13.84
N TRP A 48 9.45 3.67 -12.71
CA TRP A 48 8.02 3.88 -12.60
C TRP A 48 7.65 5.31 -13.00
N ARG A 49 6.67 5.48 -13.87
CA ARG A 49 6.16 6.79 -14.28
C ARG A 49 5.14 7.29 -13.25
N PRO A 50 5.43 8.37 -12.51
CA PRO A 50 4.46 8.92 -11.58
C PRO A 50 3.24 9.48 -12.30
N VAL A 51 2.05 9.16 -11.78
CA VAL A 51 0.77 9.77 -12.16
C VAL A 51 0.08 10.21 -10.88
N TYR A 52 -0.34 11.46 -10.84
CA TYR A 52 -0.97 12.02 -9.67
C TYR A 52 -2.49 11.92 -9.78
N ALA A 53 -3.15 11.33 -8.78
CA ALA A 53 -4.56 11.57 -8.56
C ALA A 53 -4.77 13.04 -8.19
N GLU A 54 -5.96 13.58 -8.46
CA GLU A 54 -6.29 14.96 -8.09
C GLU A 54 -6.01 15.24 -6.62
N ASP A 55 -5.56 16.46 -6.34
CA ASP A 55 -5.33 16.93 -4.97
C ASP A 55 -6.64 16.87 -4.17
N ALA A 56 -6.54 16.48 -2.91
CA ALA A 56 -7.66 16.31 -2.00
C ALA A 56 -7.35 16.96 -0.65
N ASP A 57 -7.03 18.25 -0.68
CA ASP A 57 -6.55 19.05 0.45
C ASP A 57 -7.45 19.02 1.69
N HIS A 58 -8.74 18.75 1.49
CA HIS A 58 -9.74 18.63 2.56
C HIS A 58 -9.76 17.23 3.21
N LEU A 59 -9.06 16.24 2.64
CA LEU A 59 -9.00 14.85 3.12
C LEU A 59 -7.61 14.54 3.70
N PRO A 60 -7.49 14.44 5.04
CA PRO A 60 -6.20 14.29 5.69
C PRO A 60 -5.41 13.05 5.27
N ASP A 61 -6.10 11.91 5.06
CA ASP A 61 -5.49 10.61 4.75
C ASP A 61 -5.33 10.35 3.24
N ALA A 62 -5.66 11.35 2.41
CA ALA A 62 -5.64 11.22 0.95
C ALA A 62 -4.29 10.78 0.33
N PRO A 63 -3.10 11.10 0.88
CA PRO A 63 -1.83 10.61 0.33
C PRO A 63 -1.66 9.09 0.42
N PHE A 64 -2.42 8.40 1.29
CA PHE A 64 -2.42 6.93 1.40
C PHE A 64 -3.31 6.30 0.32
N VAL A 65 -2.97 6.53 -0.95
CA VAL A 65 -3.79 6.15 -2.12
C VAL A 65 -3.97 4.64 -2.25
N GLU A 66 -3.10 3.85 -1.63
CA GLU A 66 -3.18 2.40 -1.63
C GLU A 66 -4.52 1.89 -1.13
N ASP A 67 -5.11 2.57 -0.12
CA ASP A 67 -6.36 2.13 0.49
C ASP A 67 -7.58 2.33 -0.42
N ALA A 68 -7.48 3.20 -1.42
CA ALA A 68 -8.60 3.57 -2.29
C ALA A 68 -8.82 2.63 -3.47
N VAL A 69 -7.82 1.81 -3.87
CA VAL A 69 -7.93 0.94 -5.04
C VAL A 69 -7.00 -0.27 -4.98
N VAL A 70 -7.49 -1.42 -5.43
CA VAL A 70 -6.70 -2.63 -5.70
C VAL A 70 -6.63 -2.85 -7.19
N VAL A 71 -5.42 -2.88 -7.77
CA VAL A 71 -5.24 -3.12 -9.21
C VAL A 71 -4.74 -4.53 -9.43
N SER A 72 -5.43 -5.30 -10.29
CA SER A 72 -5.04 -6.63 -10.73
C SER A 72 -5.14 -6.72 -12.25
N GLY A 73 -4.03 -6.76 -12.94
CA GLY A 73 -3.98 -6.65 -14.40
C GLY A 73 -4.63 -5.34 -14.87
N ARG A 74 -5.64 -5.42 -15.73
CA ARG A 74 -6.39 -4.25 -16.23
C ARG A 74 -7.64 -3.91 -15.40
N LEU A 75 -7.87 -4.62 -14.30
CA LEU A 75 -8.99 -4.37 -13.41
C LEU A 75 -8.54 -3.50 -12.22
N ALA A 76 -9.21 -2.39 -12.02
CA ALA A 76 -9.11 -1.53 -10.84
C ALA A 76 -10.35 -1.75 -9.96
N VAL A 77 -10.19 -2.42 -8.83
CA VAL A 77 -11.24 -2.60 -7.83
C VAL A 77 -11.17 -1.40 -6.88
N LEU A 78 -12.08 -0.46 -7.08
CA LEU A 78 -12.24 0.67 -6.17
C LEU A 78 -12.79 0.16 -4.85
N THR A 79 -12.10 0.50 -3.80
CA THR A 79 -12.45 0.04 -2.46
C THR A 79 -13.69 0.76 -1.91
N ARG A 80 -14.15 0.29 -0.78
CA ARG A 80 -15.08 1.01 0.07
C ARG A 80 -14.49 1.05 1.46
N PRO A 81 -13.72 2.13 1.77
CA PRO A 81 -12.99 2.24 3.03
C PRO A 81 -13.87 1.97 4.25
N GLY A 82 -13.30 1.21 5.20
CA GLY A 82 -13.95 0.92 6.48
C GLY A 82 -14.20 2.19 7.28
N ALA A 83 -13.25 3.15 7.25
CA ALA A 83 -13.45 4.49 7.80
C ALA A 83 -14.33 5.33 6.87
N PRO A 84 -15.53 5.75 7.31
CA PRO A 84 -16.44 6.52 6.45
C PRO A 84 -15.84 7.83 5.95
N GLU A 85 -14.99 8.47 6.73
CA GLU A 85 -14.30 9.73 6.45
C GLU A 85 -13.38 9.62 5.23
N ARG A 86 -12.83 8.43 4.96
CA ARG A 86 -11.92 8.15 3.85
C ARG A 86 -12.61 7.79 2.54
N ARG A 87 -13.92 7.50 2.55
CA ARG A 87 -14.67 7.10 1.35
C ARG A 87 -14.64 8.13 0.21
N PRO A 88 -14.65 9.45 0.47
CA PRO A 88 -14.52 10.44 -0.60
C PRO A 88 -13.19 10.40 -1.35
N GLU A 89 -12.12 9.84 -0.75
CA GLU A 89 -10.79 9.71 -1.39
C GLU A 89 -10.85 8.86 -2.67
N VAL A 90 -11.81 7.92 -2.76
CA VAL A 90 -11.93 6.96 -3.86
C VAL A 90 -12.37 7.62 -5.17
N GLU A 91 -13.08 8.74 -5.13
CA GLU A 91 -13.66 9.36 -6.32
C GLU A 91 -12.59 9.90 -7.29
N SER A 92 -11.57 10.59 -6.75
CA SER A 92 -10.48 11.09 -7.60
C SER A 92 -9.54 9.98 -8.05
N VAL A 93 -9.39 8.91 -7.26
CA VAL A 93 -8.66 7.71 -7.67
C VAL A 93 -9.40 7.01 -8.82
N GLU A 94 -10.74 6.92 -8.79
CA GLU A 94 -11.51 6.36 -9.91
C GLU A 94 -11.28 7.12 -11.20
N ARG A 95 -11.29 8.46 -11.17
CA ARG A 95 -10.99 9.26 -12.36
C ARG A 95 -9.61 8.92 -12.91
N ALA A 96 -8.59 8.92 -12.04
CA ALA A 96 -7.22 8.61 -12.46
C ALA A 96 -7.09 7.20 -13.08
N VAL A 97 -7.65 6.16 -12.49
CA VAL A 97 -7.54 4.80 -13.04
C VAL A 97 -8.31 4.64 -14.35
N ARG A 98 -9.44 5.36 -14.53
CA ARG A 98 -10.18 5.38 -15.80
C ARG A 98 -9.40 6.10 -16.91
N GLU A 99 -8.75 7.22 -16.61
CA GLU A 99 -7.86 7.94 -17.54
C GLU A 99 -6.66 7.09 -17.95
N LEU A 100 -6.19 6.22 -17.06
CA LEU A 100 -5.17 5.22 -17.37
C LEU A 100 -5.69 4.02 -18.19
N GLY A 101 -6.98 4.01 -18.55
CA GLY A 101 -7.59 2.97 -19.36
C GLY A 101 -7.86 1.67 -18.62
N LEU A 102 -7.89 1.68 -17.28
CA LEU A 102 -8.24 0.52 -16.47
C LEU A 102 -9.78 0.36 -16.41
N LYS A 103 -10.22 -0.89 -16.32
CA LYS A 103 -11.63 -1.21 -16.05
C LYS A 103 -11.89 -1.02 -14.55
N ALA A 104 -12.63 0.02 -14.19
CA ALA A 104 -13.00 0.27 -12.80
C ALA A 104 -14.28 -0.47 -12.40
N VAL A 105 -14.23 -1.18 -11.28
CA VAL A 105 -15.37 -1.81 -10.58
C VAL A 105 -15.30 -1.42 -9.11
N ARG A 106 -16.38 -1.62 -8.34
CA ARG A 106 -16.43 -1.14 -6.95
C ARG A 106 -16.80 -2.24 -5.96
N ILE A 107 -16.25 -2.15 -4.76
CA ILE A 107 -16.81 -2.82 -3.58
C ILE A 107 -18.08 -2.06 -3.17
N ALA A 108 -19.19 -2.79 -3.10
CA ALA A 108 -20.52 -2.24 -2.81
C ALA A 108 -20.92 -2.42 -1.34
N ARG A 109 -21.91 -1.64 -0.89
CA ARG A 109 -22.54 -1.85 0.42
C ARG A 109 -23.16 -3.25 0.49
N PRO A 110 -23.13 -3.90 1.67
CA PRO A 110 -22.62 -3.42 2.97
C PRO A 110 -21.11 -3.56 3.12
N GLY A 111 -20.41 -4.31 2.27
CA GLY A 111 -18.99 -4.65 2.39
C GLY A 111 -18.07 -3.44 2.59
N THR A 112 -16.99 -3.63 3.33
CA THR A 112 -15.89 -2.69 3.48
C THR A 112 -14.57 -3.36 3.12
N LEU A 113 -13.68 -2.61 2.49
CA LEU A 113 -12.35 -3.05 2.09
C LEU A 113 -11.42 -1.84 2.00
N ASP A 114 -10.28 -1.91 2.67
CA ASP A 114 -9.15 -1.00 2.45
C ASP A 114 -8.07 -1.72 1.62
N GLY A 115 -7.44 -1.04 0.67
CA GLY A 115 -6.41 -1.64 -0.17
C GLY A 115 -5.15 -2.04 0.60
N GLY A 116 -4.89 -1.41 1.77
CA GLY A 116 -3.84 -1.79 2.71
C GLY A 116 -3.99 -3.21 3.27
N ASP A 117 -5.21 -3.75 3.27
CA ASP A 117 -5.47 -5.14 3.65
C ASP A 117 -5.27 -6.15 2.51
N VAL A 118 -4.94 -5.71 1.29
CA VAL A 118 -4.83 -6.60 0.12
C VAL A 118 -3.38 -6.75 -0.32
N LEU A 119 -2.81 -7.95 -0.13
CA LEU A 119 -1.46 -8.31 -0.56
C LEU A 119 -1.52 -9.35 -1.68
N GLN A 120 -1.04 -8.99 -2.87
CA GLN A 120 -1.01 -9.87 -4.04
C GLN A 120 0.37 -10.52 -4.18
N VAL A 121 0.43 -11.87 -4.18
CA VAL A 121 1.69 -12.63 -4.33
C VAL A 121 1.46 -13.78 -5.30
N GLY A 122 2.02 -13.68 -6.50
CA GLY A 122 1.77 -14.67 -7.56
C GLY A 122 0.26 -14.83 -7.81
N PRO A 123 -0.28 -16.05 -7.80
CA PRO A 123 -1.71 -16.31 -8.01
C PRO A 123 -2.57 -16.04 -6.76
N THR A 124 -1.96 -15.81 -5.60
CA THR A 124 -2.66 -15.66 -4.32
C THR A 124 -2.85 -14.18 -3.96
N VAL A 125 -4.02 -13.86 -3.44
CA VAL A 125 -4.37 -12.57 -2.87
C VAL A 125 -4.71 -12.79 -1.40
N TYR A 126 -3.80 -12.40 -0.52
CA TYR A 126 -4.05 -12.41 0.93
C TYR A 126 -4.85 -11.17 1.30
N VAL A 127 -5.90 -11.34 2.10
CA VAL A 127 -6.74 -10.21 2.54
C VAL A 127 -6.88 -10.22 4.05
N GLY A 128 -6.38 -9.16 4.68
CA GLY A 128 -6.47 -8.97 6.12
C GLY A 128 -7.92 -8.76 6.56
N ARG A 129 -8.32 -9.46 7.64
CA ARG A 129 -9.54 -9.15 8.38
C ARG A 129 -9.20 -8.15 9.47
N SER A 130 -9.54 -6.91 9.23
CA SER A 130 -9.23 -5.79 10.12
C SER A 130 -10.50 -5.04 10.55
N ALA A 131 -10.34 -3.97 11.31
CA ALA A 131 -11.44 -3.04 11.58
C ALA A 131 -11.88 -2.26 10.33
N ARG A 132 -11.11 -2.33 9.24
CA ARG A 132 -11.32 -1.63 7.97
C ARG A 132 -11.88 -2.54 6.86
N THR A 133 -11.66 -3.85 6.96
CA THR A 133 -12.04 -4.84 5.94
C THR A 133 -12.84 -5.96 6.57
N ASP A 134 -14.09 -6.12 6.14
CA ASP A 134 -15.01 -7.14 6.61
C ASP A 134 -15.13 -8.35 5.66
N ASP A 135 -15.80 -9.41 6.12
CA ASP A 135 -15.97 -10.65 5.34
C ASP A 135 -16.76 -10.43 4.04
N GLU A 136 -17.66 -9.47 4.02
CA GLU A 136 -18.41 -9.12 2.79
C GLU A 136 -17.50 -8.45 1.77
N GLY A 137 -16.62 -7.52 2.19
CA GLY A 137 -15.60 -6.93 1.33
C GLY A 137 -14.65 -7.96 0.74
N VAL A 138 -14.19 -8.93 1.56
CA VAL A 138 -13.37 -10.06 1.11
C VAL A 138 -14.12 -10.91 0.06
N SER A 139 -15.38 -11.24 0.32
CA SER A 139 -16.21 -12.04 -0.59
C SER A 139 -16.41 -11.35 -1.93
N GLN A 140 -16.71 -10.05 -1.93
CA GLN A 140 -16.85 -9.26 -3.15
C GLN A 140 -15.54 -9.18 -3.93
N LEU A 141 -14.40 -8.98 -3.26
CA LEU A 141 -13.10 -8.98 -3.91
C LEU A 141 -12.82 -10.34 -4.59
N ALA A 142 -13.12 -11.45 -3.90
CA ALA A 142 -12.96 -12.80 -4.46
C ALA A 142 -13.82 -13.01 -5.72
N ALA A 143 -15.06 -12.54 -5.70
CA ALA A 143 -15.96 -12.61 -6.88
C ALA A 143 -15.47 -11.76 -8.05
N LEU A 144 -14.80 -10.63 -7.78
CA LEU A 144 -14.23 -9.74 -8.80
C LEU A 144 -12.89 -10.24 -9.36
N LEU A 145 -12.20 -11.15 -8.66
CA LEU A 145 -10.91 -11.74 -9.04
C LEU A 145 -11.00 -13.27 -9.18
N PRO A 146 -11.87 -13.81 -10.03
CA PRO A 146 -12.14 -15.26 -10.10
C PRO A 146 -10.91 -16.11 -10.47
N GLU A 147 -9.93 -15.52 -11.17
CA GLU A 147 -8.67 -16.18 -11.55
C GLU A 147 -7.61 -16.17 -10.43
N ARG A 148 -7.94 -15.57 -9.27
CA ARG A 148 -7.03 -15.45 -8.14
C ARG A 148 -7.53 -16.28 -6.97
N ARG A 149 -6.59 -16.83 -6.21
CA ARG A 149 -6.89 -17.46 -4.94
C ARG A 149 -6.93 -16.41 -3.83
N VAL A 150 -8.11 -15.97 -3.43
CA VAL A 150 -8.29 -15.05 -2.31
C VAL A 150 -8.26 -15.81 -0.99
N VAL A 151 -7.38 -15.39 -0.07
CA VAL A 151 -7.16 -16.04 1.23
C VAL A 151 -7.33 -15.00 2.34
N PRO A 152 -8.37 -15.09 3.16
CA PRO A 152 -8.51 -14.22 4.33
C PRO A 152 -7.46 -14.55 5.38
N VAL A 153 -6.95 -13.51 6.06
CA VAL A 153 -5.84 -13.59 7.04
C VAL A 153 -6.23 -12.89 8.33
N GLY A 154 -6.03 -13.56 9.46
CA GLY A 154 -6.22 -12.96 10.78
C GLY A 154 -5.09 -11.98 11.13
N LEU A 155 -5.44 -10.84 11.73
CA LEU A 155 -4.51 -9.79 12.16
C LEU A 155 -4.60 -9.55 13.67
N ARG A 156 -3.50 -9.09 14.27
CA ARG A 156 -3.41 -8.75 15.70
C ARG A 156 -2.71 -7.40 15.90
N GLY A 157 -3.45 -6.41 16.41
CA GLY A 157 -2.89 -5.12 16.86
C GLY A 157 -2.21 -4.29 15.79
N VAL A 158 -2.69 -4.37 14.54
CA VAL A 158 -2.23 -3.56 13.41
C VAL A 158 -3.41 -3.01 12.63
N LEU A 159 -3.17 -1.92 11.93
CA LEU A 159 -4.20 -1.25 11.13
C LEU A 159 -4.63 -2.08 9.93
N HIS A 160 -3.66 -2.59 9.14
CA HIS A 160 -3.88 -3.34 7.91
C HIS A 160 -2.94 -4.56 7.79
N LEU A 161 -3.23 -5.47 6.87
CA LEU A 161 -2.35 -6.61 6.55
C LEU A 161 -0.94 -6.13 6.18
N LYS A 162 -0.82 -5.12 5.30
CA LYS A 162 0.47 -4.60 4.84
C LYS A 162 1.21 -3.77 5.88
N SER A 163 0.58 -3.50 7.04
CA SER A 163 1.30 -3.03 8.24
C SER A 163 2.02 -4.16 9.00
N ALA A 164 1.76 -5.42 8.67
CA ALA A 164 2.37 -6.57 9.34
C ALA A 164 3.20 -7.46 8.39
N VAL A 165 2.89 -7.46 7.09
CA VAL A 165 3.53 -8.33 6.11
C VAL A 165 3.48 -7.75 4.71
N THR A 166 4.58 -7.88 3.97
CA THR A 166 4.64 -7.63 2.53
C THR A 166 5.36 -8.79 1.83
N ALA A 167 5.64 -8.66 0.54
CA ALA A 167 6.34 -9.69 -0.21
C ALA A 167 7.60 -9.12 -0.88
N LEU A 168 8.66 -9.92 -0.90
CA LEU A 168 9.86 -9.68 -1.68
C LEU A 168 9.63 -10.05 -3.16
N PRO A 169 10.52 -9.63 -4.09
CA PRO A 169 10.37 -9.93 -5.52
C PRO A 169 10.28 -11.41 -5.87
N ASP A 170 10.89 -12.29 -5.06
CA ASP A 170 10.87 -13.76 -5.22
C ASP A 170 9.60 -14.42 -4.64
N GLY A 171 8.68 -13.61 -4.06
CA GLY A 171 7.47 -14.08 -3.40
C GLY A 171 7.64 -14.46 -1.94
N THR A 172 8.85 -14.37 -1.37
CA THR A 172 9.07 -14.55 0.06
C THR A 172 8.27 -13.51 0.84
N LEU A 173 7.43 -13.95 1.77
CA LEU A 173 6.72 -13.06 2.67
C LEU A 173 7.67 -12.56 3.78
N ILE A 174 7.75 -11.25 3.96
CA ILE A 174 8.49 -10.61 5.05
C ILE A 174 7.52 -9.93 5.99
N GLY A 175 7.59 -10.25 7.29
CA GLY A 175 6.61 -9.72 8.25
C GLY A 175 6.78 -10.23 9.66
N ASP A 176 5.90 -9.73 10.55
CA ASP A 176 5.88 -10.07 11.97
C ASP A 176 4.91 -11.24 12.24
N PRO A 177 5.41 -12.43 12.59
CA PRO A 177 4.57 -13.59 12.89
C PRO A 177 3.68 -13.42 14.14
N GLY A 178 3.99 -12.47 15.00
CA GLY A 178 3.14 -12.11 16.14
C GLY A 178 1.88 -11.35 15.76
N ARG A 179 1.88 -10.69 14.61
CA ARG A 179 0.82 -9.79 14.15
C ARG A 179 -0.05 -10.36 13.02
N VAL A 180 0.41 -11.40 12.33
CA VAL A 180 -0.31 -11.97 11.18
C VAL A 180 -0.29 -13.49 11.20
N GLU A 181 -1.42 -14.11 10.85
CA GLU A 181 -1.58 -15.57 10.84
C GLU A 181 -1.15 -16.18 9.50
N LEU A 182 0.13 -16.03 9.17
CA LEU A 182 0.74 -16.62 7.97
C LEU A 182 2.01 -17.40 8.35
N PRO A 183 2.19 -18.61 7.81
CA PRO A 183 3.41 -19.39 8.08
C PRO A 183 4.57 -18.95 7.19
N GLY A 184 5.79 -19.27 7.63
CA GLY A 184 7.00 -19.17 6.81
C GLY A 184 7.46 -17.75 6.52
N LEU A 185 7.15 -16.79 7.39
CA LEU A 185 7.59 -15.41 7.25
C LEU A 185 9.10 -15.28 7.47
N LEU A 186 9.73 -14.44 6.64
CA LEU A 186 11.01 -13.85 6.94
C LEU A 186 10.80 -12.73 7.94
N GLU A 187 11.28 -12.90 9.16
CA GLU A 187 11.12 -11.87 10.20
C GLU A 187 12.14 -10.75 10.02
N PRO A 188 11.71 -9.48 9.89
CA PRO A 188 12.63 -8.35 9.79
C PRO A 188 13.19 -7.98 11.16
N PRO A 189 14.45 -7.46 11.24
CA PRO A 189 15.03 -6.99 12.51
C PRO A 189 14.35 -5.79 13.14
N GLU A 190 13.61 -5.01 12.36
CA GLU A 190 12.81 -3.85 12.79
C GLU A 190 11.39 -3.92 12.22
N GLU A 191 10.42 -3.39 12.98
CA GLU A 191 9.02 -3.33 12.55
C GLU A 191 8.82 -2.69 11.16
N PRO A 192 9.40 -1.49 10.83
CA PRO A 192 9.23 -0.91 9.50
C PRO A 192 9.84 -1.74 8.37
N GLY A 193 10.68 -2.72 8.70
CA GLY A 193 11.23 -3.68 7.75
C GLY A 193 10.22 -4.69 7.18
N ALA A 194 9.04 -4.80 7.78
CA ALA A 194 7.94 -5.58 7.22
C ALA A 194 7.31 -4.92 5.97
N HIS A 195 7.63 -3.64 5.73
CA HIS A 195 7.03 -2.83 4.68
C HIS A 195 7.99 -2.67 3.50
N VAL A 196 7.87 -3.54 2.52
CA VAL A 196 8.74 -3.56 1.33
C VAL A 196 7.91 -3.30 0.09
N VAL A 197 8.36 -2.39 -0.78
CA VAL A 197 7.79 -2.16 -2.10
C VAL A 197 8.71 -2.77 -3.16
N PRO A 198 8.32 -3.85 -3.86
CA PRO A 198 9.07 -4.38 -4.99
C PRO A 198 9.06 -3.38 -6.15
N LEU A 199 10.26 -3.00 -6.63
CA LEU A 199 10.43 -2.05 -7.72
C LEU A 199 10.67 -2.72 -9.09
N GLY A 200 10.73 -4.04 -9.10
CA GLY A 200 11.00 -4.87 -10.28
C GLY A 200 12.44 -5.39 -10.31
N GLY A 201 12.60 -6.63 -10.81
CA GLY A 201 13.85 -7.37 -10.72
C GLY A 201 14.19 -7.64 -9.25
N ASP A 202 15.44 -7.40 -8.90
CA ASP A 202 15.99 -7.52 -7.55
C ASP A 202 15.90 -6.22 -6.70
N ARG A 203 15.22 -5.19 -7.20
CA ARG A 203 15.12 -3.87 -6.55
C ARG A 203 13.91 -3.78 -5.63
N VAL A 204 14.15 -3.21 -4.45
CA VAL A 204 13.12 -2.94 -3.44
C VAL A 204 13.28 -1.54 -2.85
N LEU A 205 12.17 -0.99 -2.35
CA LEU A 205 12.15 0.27 -1.61
C LEU A 205 11.69 0.00 -0.18
N LEU A 206 12.39 0.61 0.76
CA LEU A 206 12.17 0.53 2.19
C LEU A 206 12.17 1.92 2.85
N ALA A 207 11.53 2.02 4.01
CA ALA A 207 11.69 3.20 4.85
C ALA A 207 13.12 3.29 5.42
N ALA A 208 13.64 4.51 5.55
CA ALA A 208 14.96 4.77 6.13
C ALA A 208 15.05 4.36 7.61
N SER A 209 13.91 4.21 8.29
CA SER A 209 13.75 3.74 9.66
C SER A 209 14.07 2.24 9.85
N ALA A 210 14.29 1.47 8.76
CA ALA A 210 14.62 0.04 8.81
C ALA A 210 16.05 -0.29 8.30
N PRO A 211 17.14 0.28 8.87
CA PRO A 211 18.49 0.12 8.35
C PRO A 211 19.05 -1.29 8.48
N ARG A 212 18.68 -2.05 9.53
CA ARG A 212 19.15 -3.43 9.71
C ARG A 212 18.45 -4.37 8.73
N THR A 213 17.17 -4.13 8.45
CA THR A 213 16.43 -4.87 7.43
C THR A 213 17.01 -4.59 6.04
N ALA A 214 17.32 -3.33 5.72
CA ALA A 214 18.00 -2.98 4.47
C ALA A 214 19.29 -3.78 4.30
N ALA A 215 20.18 -3.79 5.31
CA ALA A 215 21.40 -4.58 5.28
C ALA A 215 21.16 -6.10 5.18
N MET A 216 20.07 -6.62 5.77
CA MET A 216 19.66 -8.02 5.64
C MET A 216 19.26 -8.34 4.20
N LEU A 217 18.47 -7.49 3.56
CA LEU A 217 17.99 -7.68 2.19
C LEU A 217 19.14 -7.53 1.17
N GLU A 218 20.08 -6.60 1.39
CA GLU A 218 21.30 -6.45 0.59
C GLU A 218 22.16 -7.72 0.63
N ARG A 219 22.33 -8.35 1.81
CA ARG A 219 23.01 -9.65 1.93
C ARG A 219 22.28 -10.80 1.22
N ARG A 220 20.99 -10.67 0.96
CA ARG A 220 20.19 -11.59 0.14
C ARG A 220 20.29 -11.30 -1.36
N GLY A 221 21.09 -10.32 -1.76
CA GLY A 221 21.32 -9.95 -3.16
C GLY A 221 20.31 -8.94 -3.71
N LEU A 222 19.48 -8.31 -2.86
CA LEU A 222 18.55 -7.28 -3.30
C LEU A 222 19.23 -5.90 -3.33
N VAL A 223 18.82 -5.07 -4.27
CA VAL A 223 19.20 -3.64 -4.37
C VAL A 223 18.16 -2.81 -3.60
N VAL A 224 18.58 -2.25 -2.47
CA VAL A 224 17.67 -1.55 -1.56
C VAL A 224 17.75 -0.03 -1.74
N THR A 225 16.62 0.58 -2.09
CA THR A 225 16.43 2.04 -2.04
C THR A 225 15.76 2.40 -0.72
N ARG A 226 16.35 3.35 0.03
CA ARG A 226 15.79 3.82 1.31
C ARG A 226 15.26 5.24 1.17
N VAL A 227 14.08 5.50 1.72
CA VAL A 227 13.42 6.81 1.71
C VAL A 227 12.98 7.20 3.12
N ASP A 228 13.17 8.47 3.49
CA ASP A 228 12.60 9.01 4.73
C ASP A 228 11.12 9.30 4.52
N ILE A 229 10.27 8.64 5.29
CA ILE A 229 8.82 8.83 5.34
C ILE A 229 8.34 9.05 6.78
N SER A 230 9.21 9.57 7.64
CA SER A 230 8.95 9.65 9.09
C SER A 230 7.71 10.47 9.46
N GLU A 231 7.28 11.44 8.65
CA GLU A 231 6.03 12.17 8.89
C GLU A 231 4.80 11.29 8.62
N PHE A 232 4.89 10.38 7.64
CA PHE A 232 3.83 9.41 7.35
C PHE A 232 3.79 8.27 8.38
N GLU A 233 4.95 7.83 8.89
CA GLU A 233 5.03 6.83 9.96
C GLU A 233 4.32 7.31 11.23
N ARG A 234 4.30 8.62 11.52
CA ARG A 234 3.52 9.23 12.61
C ARG A 234 2.01 9.14 12.42
N LEU A 235 1.56 8.76 11.23
CA LEU A 235 0.16 8.56 10.85
C LEU A 235 -0.14 7.09 10.52
N GLU A 236 0.65 6.15 11.07
CA GLU A 236 0.54 4.70 10.78
C GLU A 236 0.78 4.34 9.31
N GLY A 237 1.30 5.29 8.52
CA GLY A 237 1.62 5.10 7.10
C GLY A 237 2.97 4.41 6.91
N CYS A 238 3.06 3.62 5.86
CA CYS A 238 4.28 2.94 5.46
C CYS A 238 4.57 3.17 3.96
N VAL A 239 5.70 2.70 3.47
CA VAL A 239 6.11 2.93 2.06
C VAL A 239 5.11 2.36 1.04
N THR A 240 4.37 1.30 1.38
CA THR A 240 3.35 0.74 0.47
C THR A 240 2.14 1.65 0.35
N CYS A 241 1.79 2.38 1.42
CA CYS A 241 0.56 3.20 1.48
C CYS A 241 0.58 4.37 0.48
N LEU A 242 1.77 4.84 0.09
CA LEU A 242 1.95 6.08 -0.66
C LEU A 242 1.82 5.94 -2.18
N SER A 243 1.67 4.71 -2.70
CA SER A 243 1.49 4.49 -4.13
C SER A 243 0.72 3.22 -4.46
N VAL A 244 0.13 3.21 -5.66
CA VAL A 244 -0.34 1.98 -6.32
C VAL A 244 0.51 1.75 -7.54
N LEU A 245 1.31 0.68 -7.52
CA LEU A 245 2.15 0.31 -8.65
C LEU A 245 1.34 -0.50 -9.67
N ILE A 246 1.27 -0.01 -10.90
CA ILE A 246 0.54 -0.60 -12.01
C ILE A 246 1.56 -0.98 -13.09
N PRO A 247 1.97 -2.25 -13.16
CA PRO A 247 2.95 -2.69 -14.15
C PRO A 247 2.47 -2.48 -15.59
N ASP A 248 3.39 -2.14 -16.49
CA ASP A 248 3.08 -2.11 -17.92
C ASP A 248 2.59 -3.49 -18.37
N GLN A 249 1.43 -3.51 -18.99
CA GLN A 249 0.87 -4.68 -19.62
C GLN A 249 1.51 -4.83 -21.01
N SER A 250 2.77 -5.28 -21.08
CA SER A 250 3.30 -5.72 -22.38
C SER A 250 2.51 -6.96 -22.81
N PRO A 251 2.04 -7.02 -24.05
CA PRO A 251 1.48 -8.28 -24.55
C PRO A 251 2.56 -9.36 -24.45
N ALA A 252 2.18 -10.49 -23.86
CA ALA A 252 2.99 -11.69 -23.84
C ALA A 252 3.22 -12.21 -25.24
#